data_44a3b4b02313ec3bb88bed29d17c188d
#
_entry.id   44a3b4b02313ec3bb88bed29d17c188d
#
_cell.length_a   1.000
_cell.length_b   1.000
_cell.length_c   1.000
_cell.angle_alpha   90.00
_cell.angle_beta   90.00
_cell.angle_gamma   90.00
#
_symmetry.space_group_name_H-M   'P 1'
#
loop_
_entity.id
_entity.type
_entity.pdbx_description
1 polymer ?
#
loop_
_entity_poly.entity_id
_entity_poly.type
_entity_poly.pdbx_seq_one_letter_code
_entity_poly.pdbx_strand_id
1 'polypeptide(L)'
;MQAVEEAGQRLERLAKAIAAQLEHWRWRPVVEALQALRGVSALHAVRIVAELGDFQRFESPRKLMGYLGLIPSEDSSGPRRRQGPITKAGNSSARRAMIEAAHAYAHPARVSWVIARRQTRLSRSVCDIAWKAQLRLCSRFRRLAARRVPRNKVVVAVARELSGFVWAIARQVKPTV
;
A
#
# COMPACT_ATOMS: atom_id res chain seq x y z
N MET A 1 -12.89 -22.90 20.59
CA MET A 1 -12.31 -21.69 21.25
C MET A 1 -10.80 -21.79 21.33
N GLN A 2 -10.21 -22.87 21.85
CA GLN A 2 -8.76 -23.05 22.03
C GLN A 2 -7.92 -22.79 20.76
N ALA A 3 -8.30 -23.30 19.59
CA ALA A 3 -7.57 -23.08 18.33
C ALA A 3 -7.48 -21.59 17.89
N VAL A 4 -8.51 -20.78 18.23
CA VAL A 4 -8.53 -19.34 17.93
C VAL A 4 -7.57 -18.60 18.87
N GLU A 5 -7.54 -18.98 20.14
CA GLU A 5 -6.63 -18.40 21.13
C GLU A 5 -5.16 -18.73 20.80
N GLU A 6 -4.87 -19.98 20.45
CA GLU A 6 -3.53 -20.39 20.03
C GLU A 6 -3.06 -19.65 18.77
N ALA A 7 -3.96 -19.49 17.78
CA ALA A 7 -3.66 -18.69 16.58
C ALA A 7 -3.40 -17.21 16.91
N GLY A 8 -4.18 -16.63 17.83
CA GLY A 8 -3.97 -15.27 18.32
C GLY A 8 -2.61 -15.09 19.01
N GLN A 9 -2.25 -15.99 19.90
CA GLN A 9 -0.95 -15.98 20.60
C GLN A 9 0.23 -16.15 19.62
N ARG A 10 0.05 -17.00 18.61
CA ARG A 10 1.08 -17.19 17.57
C ARG A 10 1.26 -15.91 16.74
N LEU A 11 0.17 -15.24 16.34
CA LEU A 11 0.23 -13.95 15.64
C LEU A 11 0.93 -12.88 16.47
N GLU A 12 0.64 -12.80 17.76
CA GLU A 12 1.30 -11.83 18.64
C GLU A 12 2.79 -12.09 18.78
N ARG A 13 3.20 -13.35 18.97
CA ARG A 13 4.63 -13.75 19.01
C ARG A 13 5.34 -13.38 17.71
N LEU A 14 4.75 -13.66 16.55
CA LEU A 14 5.32 -13.33 15.26
C LEU A 14 5.41 -11.80 15.06
N ALA A 15 4.39 -11.05 15.46
CA ALA A 15 4.42 -9.60 15.37
C ALA A 15 5.53 -8.98 16.24
N LYS A 16 5.75 -9.50 17.47
CA LYS A 16 6.86 -9.09 18.35
C LYS A 16 8.22 -9.42 17.73
N ALA A 17 8.38 -10.62 17.15
CA ALA A 17 9.61 -11.02 16.50
C ALA A 17 9.92 -10.12 15.28
N ILE A 18 8.93 -9.80 14.46
CA ILE A 18 9.09 -8.88 13.33
C ILE A 18 9.47 -7.47 13.82
N ALA A 19 8.85 -6.98 14.88
CA ALA A 19 9.18 -5.68 15.46
C ALA A 19 10.63 -5.61 15.94
N ALA A 20 11.13 -6.66 16.62
CA ALA A 20 12.51 -6.75 17.06
C ALA A 20 13.51 -6.77 15.88
N GLN A 21 13.21 -7.53 14.84
CA GLN A 21 14.05 -7.56 13.63
C GLN A 21 14.04 -6.22 12.87
N LEU A 22 12.91 -5.50 12.89
CA LEU A 22 12.79 -4.21 12.26
C LEU A 22 13.75 -3.16 12.83
N GLU A 23 14.10 -3.26 14.12
CA GLU A 23 15.00 -2.29 14.76
C GLU A 23 16.39 -2.26 14.12
N HIS A 24 16.87 -3.38 13.62
CA HIS A 24 18.18 -3.54 12.99
C HIS A 24 18.12 -3.58 11.46
N TRP A 25 16.90 -3.50 10.89
CA TRP A 25 16.76 -3.61 9.45
C TRP A 25 17.01 -2.28 8.74
N ARG A 26 17.95 -2.28 7.80
CA ARG A 26 18.32 -1.09 7.02
C ARG A 26 17.12 -0.34 6.40
N TRP A 27 16.04 -1.04 6.10
CA TRP A 27 14.83 -0.48 5.50
C TRP A 27 13.83 0.09 6.53
N ARG A 28 14.18 0.07 7.82
CA ARG A 28 13.32 0.60 8.89
C ARG A 28 12.79 2.01 8.59
N PRO A 29 13.61 2.99 8.14
CA PRO A 29 13.11 4.34 7.87
C PRO A 29 12.03 4.36 6.79
N VAL A 30 12.16 3.51 5.76
CA VAL A 30 11.14 3.37 4.70
C VAL A 30 9.86 2.73 5.25
N VAL A 31 9.97 1.70 6.07
CA VAL A 31 8.83 1.06 6.74
C VAL A 31 8.08 2.05 7.62
N GLU A 32 8.80 2.86 8.40
CA GLU A 32 8.20 3.90 9.25
C GLU A 32 7.49 4.96 8.40
N ALA A 33 8.11 5.44 7.33
CA ALA A 33 7.53 6.44 6.43
C ALA A 33 6.25 5.95 5.73
N LEU A 34 6.22 4.70 5.29
CA LEU A 34 5.03 4.12 4.64
C LEU A 34 3.82 4.05 5.58
N GLN A 35 4.03 3.98 6.88
CA GLN A 35 2.96 3.98 7.88
C GLN A 35 2.23 5.33 8.01
N ALA A 36 2.75 6.40 7.39
CA ALA A 36 2.02 7.66 7.22
C ALA A 36 0.75 7.48 6.37
N LEU A 37 0.76 6.51 5.46
CA LEU A 37 -0.37 6.20 4.60
C LEU A 37 -1.49 5.50 5.38
N ARG A 38 -2.70 5.95 5.16
CA ARG A 38 -3.89 5.29 5.71
C ARG A 38 -4.00 3.85 5.20
N GLY A 39 -4.34 2.91 6.10
CA GLY A 39 -4.46 1.49 5.78
C GLY A 39 -3.13 0.73 5.75
N VAL A 40 -1.99 1.42 5.81
CA VAL A 40 -0.67 0.79 5.88
C VAL A 40 -0.25 0.67 7.34
N SER A 41 -0.43 -0.52 7.93
CA SER A 41 0.10 -0.86 9.26
C SER A 41 1.60 -1.18 9.19
N ALA A 42 2.24 -1.36 10.34
CA ALA A 42 3.64 -1.80 10.39
C ALA A 42 3.86 -3.12 9.62
N LEU A 43 2.99 -4.11 9.81
CA LEU A 43 3.07 -5.39 9.11
C LEU A 43 2.86 -5.25 7.59
N HIS A 44 1.92 -4.39 7.16
CA HIS A 44 1.77 -4.09 5.73
C HIS A 44 3.04 -3.44 5.15
N ALA A 45 3.61 -2.45 5.87
CA ALA A 45 4.80 -1.76 5.43
C ALA A 45 6.02 -2.70 5.35
N VAL A 46 6.25 -3.52 6.38
CA VAL A 46 7.31 -4.54 6.38
C VAL A 46 7.14 -5.50 5.21
N ARG A 47 5.94 -6.03 5.00
CA ARG A 47 5.63 -6.94 3.90
C ARG A 47 5.89 -6.29 2.54
N ILE A 48 5.44 -5.05 2.34
CA ILE A 48 5.65 -4.30 1.10
C ILE A 48 7.15 -4.11 0.85
N VAL A 49 7.91 -3.69 1.85
CA VAL A 49 9.34 -3.41 1.71
C VAL A 49 10.15 -4.71 1.54
N ALA A 50 9.83 -5.77 2.29
CA ALA A 50 10.49 -7.07 2.16
C ALA A 50 10.32 -7.67 0.75
N GLU A 51 9.14 -7.53 0.17
CA GLU A 51 8.81 -8.08 -1.14
C GLU A 51 9.32 -7.22 -2.31
N LEU A 52 9.42 -5.92 -2.12
CA LEU A 52 9.81 -4.99 -3.19
C LEU A 52 11.31 -4.63 -3.14
N GLY A 53 11.92 -4.64 -1.97
CA GLY A 53 13.33 -4.25 -1.83
C GLY A 53 13.55 -2.79 -2.16
N ASP A 54 14.56 -2.51 -2.98
CA ASP A 54 14.91 -1.16 -3.38
C ASP A 54 13.89 -0.55 -4.36
N PHE A 55 13.25 0.54 -3.91
CA PHE A 55 12.29 1.28 -4.74
C PHE A 55 12.94 2.14 -5.83
N GLN A 56 14.26 2.37 -5.77
CA GLN A 56 14.99 3.11 -6.80
C GLN A 56 15.02 2.35 -8.13
N ARG A 57 14.91 1.01 -8.11
CA ARG A 57 14.82 0.18 -9.32
C ARG A 57 13.58 0.43 -10.16
N PHE A 58 12.56 1.07 -9.59
CA PHE A 58 11.35 1.44 -10.34
C PHE A 58 11.45 2.88 -10.82
N GLU A 59 11.74 3.11 -12.09
CA GLU A 59 11.88 4.42 -12.72
C GLU A 59 10.65 5.31 -12.56
N SER A 60 9.46 4.69 -12.48
CA SER A 60 8.19 5.39 -12.36
C SER A 60 7.16 4.60 -11.55
N PRO A 61 6.15 5.26 -10.99
CA PRO A 61 5.06 4.57 -10.30
C PRO A 61 4.32 3.57 -11.20
N ARG A 62 4.28 3.81 -12.51
CA ARG A 62 3.66 2.88 -13.48
C ARG A 62 4.44 1.56 -13.57
N LYS A 63 5.77 1.60 -13.49
CA LYS A 63 6.61 0.39 -13.46
C LYS A 63 6.31 -0.44 -12.20
N LEU A 64 6.19 0.21 -11.03
CA LEU A 64 5.76 -0.48 -9.81
C LEU A 64 4.34 -1.07 -9.93
N MET A 65 3.38 -0.33 -10.48
CA MET A 65 2.02 -0.84 -10.73
C MET A 65 2.03 -2.08 -11.62
N GLY A 66 2.88 -2.09 -12.66
CA GLY A 66 3.11 -3.24 -13.54
C GLY A 66 3.70 -4.43 -12.80
N TYR A 67 4.76 -4.19 -12.01
CA TYR A 67 5.41 -5.22 -11.19
C TYR A 67 4.47 -5.86 -10.17
N LEU A 68 3.52 -5.10 -9.65
CA LEU A 68 2.47 -5.60 -8.76
C LEU A 68 1.33 -6.31 -9.51
N GLY A 69 1.31 -6.25 -10.84
CA GLY A 69 0.21 -6.79 -11.65
C GLY A 69 -1.13 -6.11 -11.41
N LEU A 70 -1.11 -4.83 -11.01
CA LEU A 70 -2.29 -3.99 -10.77
C LEU A 70 -2.72 -3.20 -12.02
N ILE A 71 -2.00 -3.33 -13.13
CA ILE A 71 -2.39 -2.76 -14.42
C ILE A 71 -3.44 -3.65 -15.09
N PRO A 72 -4.42 -3.09 -15.81
CA PRO A 72 -5.34 -3.88 -16.60
C PRO A 72 -4.57 -4.61 -17.72
N SER A 73 -5.00 -5.82 -18.04
CA SER A 73 -4.60 -6.47 -19.28
C SER A 73 -5.16 -5.70 -20.47
N GLU A 74 -4.39 -5.62 -21.52
CA GLU A 74 -4.77 -4.92 -22.74
C GLU A 74 -4.85 -5.96 -23.85
N ASP A 75 -6.03 -6.08 -24.42
CA ASP A 75 -6.31 -6.90 -25.59
C ASP A 75 -6.82 -5.96 -26.67
N SER A 76 -5.87 -5.38 -27.41
CA SER A 76 -6.14 -4.34 -28.43
C SER A 76 -5.74 -4.89 -29.79
N SER A 77 -6.71 -5.14 -30.64
CA SER A 77 -6.51 -5.36 -32.08
C SER A 77 -7.08 -4.18 -32.87
N GLY A 78 -6.19 -3.38 -33.47
CA GLY A 78 -6.56 -2.22 -34.27
C GLY A 78 -7.12 -1.06 -33.45
N PRO A 79 -8.12 -0.31 -33.98
CA PRO A 79 -8.60 0.93 -33.35
C PRO A 79 -9.44 0.72 -32.08
N ARG A 80 -9.80 -0.52 -31.73
CA ARG A 80 -10.58 -0.85 -30.51
C ARG A 80 -9.68 -1.21 -29.36
N ARG A 81 -9.62 -0.34 -28.35
CA ARG A 81 -8.92 -0.59 -27.10
C ARG A 81 -9.82 -1.33 -26.10
N ARG A 82 -9.56 -2.59 -25.84
CA ARG A 82 -10.29 -3.40 -24.86
C ARG A 82 -9.41 -3.61 -23.62
N GLN A 83 -9.85 -3.07 -22.48
CA GLN A 83 -9.18 -3.30 -21.19
C GLN A 83 -9.87 -4.45 -20.47
N GLY A 84 -9.09 -5.45 -20.12
CA GLY A 84 -9.50 -6.61 -19.33
C GLY A 84 -9.31 -6.40 -17.81
N PRO A 85 -9.37 -7.49 -17.03
CA PRO A 85 -9.04 -7.48 -15.61
C PRO A 85 -7.55 -7.12 -15.40
N ILE A 86 -7.13 -6.95 -14.14
CA ILE A 86 -5.72 -6.76 -13.83
C ILE A 86 -4.90 -8.00 -14.24
N THR A 87 -3.66 -7.77 -14.68
CA THR A 87 -2.77 -8.82 -15.19
C THR A 87 -2.47 -9.89 -14.16
N LYS A 88 -2.46 -9.52 -12.85
CA LYS A 88 -2.04 -10.38 -11.73
C LYS A 88 -0.61 -10.94 -11.87
N ALA A 89 0.15 -10.51 -12.87
CA ALA A 89 1.54 -10.84 -13.02
C ALA A 89 2.37 -10.26 -11.85
N GLY A 90 3.52 -10.87 -11.56
CA GLY A 90 4.45 -10.37 -10.54
C GLY A 90 4.04 -10.69 -9.10
N ASN A 91 4.53 -9.88 -8.16
CA ASN A 91 4.49 -10.21 -6.73
C ASN A 91 3.07 -10.20 -6.14
N SER A 92 2.55 -11.37 -5.84
CA SER A 92 1.19 -11.55 -5.30
C SER A 92 1.08 -11.12 -3.84
N SER A 93 2.15 -11.26 -3.05
CA SER A 93 2.20 -10.91 -1.63
C SER A 93 2.10 -9.40 -1.45
N ALA A 94 2.96 -8.63 -2.15
CA ALA A 94 2.92 -7.17 -2.13
C ALA A 94 1.60 -6.63 -2.72
N ARG A 95 1.09 -7.23 -3.80
CA ARG A 95 -0.23 -6.88 -4.36
C ARG A 95 -1.35 -7.04 -3.34
N ARG A 96 -1.37 -8.15 -2.59
CA ARG A 96 -2.36 -8.39 -1.53
C ARG A 96 -2.27 -7.32 -0.46
N ALA A 97 -1.07 -6.97 0.03
CA ALA A 97 -0.89 -5.91 1.01
C ALA A 97 -1.44 -4.55 0.53
N MET A 98 -1.23 -4.20 -0.75
CA MET A 98 -1.81 -2.99 -1.35
C MET A 98 -3.34 -3.03 -1.40
N ILE A 99 -3.93 -4.17 -1.74
CA ILE A 99 -5.39 -4.35 -1.80
C ILE A 99 -5.98 -4.26 -0.39
N GLU A 100 -5.38 -4.92 0.59
CA GLU A 100 -5.80 -4.87 2.00
C GLU A 100 -5.76 -3.44 2.54
N ALA A 101 -4.67 -2.70 2.29
CA ALA A 101 -4.55 -1.30 2.68
C ALA A 101 -5.58 -0.39 2.00
N ALA A 102 -5.93 -0.68 0.74
CA ALA A 102 -6.85 0.14 -0.05
C ALA A 102 -8.29 0.15 0.50
N HIS A 103 -8.70 -0.87 1.26
CA HIS A 103 -10.03 -0.90 1.91
C HIS A 103 -10.25 0.27 2.86
N ALA A 104 -9.20 0.79 3.49
CA ALA A 104 -9.28 1.90 4.44
C ALA A 104 -9.75 3.22 3.80
N TYR A 105 -9.63 3.35 2.48
CA TYR A 105 -10.04 4.56 1.74
C TYR A 105 -11.54 4.61 1.40
N ALA A 106 -12.32 3.61 1.82
CA ALA A 106 -13.79 3.66 1.76
C ALA A 106 -14.38 4.73 2.68
N HIS A 107 -13.65 5.13 3.72
CA HIS A 107 -14.06 6.14 4.68
C HIS A 107 -13.60 7.56 4.28
N PRO A 108 -14.26 8.63 4.77
CA PRO A 108 -13.85 10.01 4.53
C PRO A 108 -12.39 10.28 4.91
N ALA A 109 -11.71 11.18 4.19
CA ALA A 109 -10.35 11.57 4.50
C ALA A 109 -10.28 12.22 5.89
N ARG A 110 -9.43 11.68 6.75
CA ARG A 110 -9.22 12.15 8.13
C ARG A 110 -7.89 11.64 8.66
N VAL A 111 -7.11 12.50 9.29
CA VAL A 111 -5.96 12.08 10.08
C VAL A 111 -6.48 11.65 11.45
N SER A 112 -6.51 10.34 11.71
CA SER A 112 -6.84 9.80 13.02
C SER A 112 -5.66 9.99 13.98
N TRP A 113 -5.91 9.90 15.30
CA TRP A 113 -4.85 9.98 16.31
C TRP A 113 -3.75 8.93 16.09
N VAL A 114 -4.09 7.74 15.60
CA VAL A 114 -3.12 6.69 15.25
C VAL A 114 -2.20 7.14 14.11
N ILE A 115 -2.77 7.73 13.06
CA ILE A 115 -1.98 8.24 11.94
C ILE A 115 -1.12 9.43 12.39
N ALA A 116 -1.69 10.38 13.15
CA ALA A 116 -0.97 11.52 13.68
C ALA A 116 0.26 11.08 14.50
N ARG A 117 0.07 10.10 15.41
CA ARG A 117 1.17 9.52 16.21
C ARG A 117 2.28 8.91 15.34
N ARG A 118 1.93 8.21 14.25
CA ARG A 118 2.92 7.63 13.32
C ARG A 118 3.67 8.70 12.54
N GLN A 119 3.04 9.83 12.29
CA GLN A 119 3.60 10.95 11.53
C GLN A 119 4.50 11.87 12.35
N THR A 120 4.52 11.77 13.69
CA THR A 120 5.23 12.70 14.58
C THR A 120 6.71 12.85 14.27
N ARG A 121 7.38 11.77 13.82
CA ARG A 121 8.82 11.75 13.52
C ARG A 121 9.14 11.78 12.03
N LEU A 122 8.13 11.93 11.18
CA LEU A 122 8.31 11.91 9.73
C LEU A 122 8.47 13.32 9.18
N SER A 123 9.15 13.44 8.04
CA SER A 123 9.30 14.72 7.36
C SER A 123 7.94 15.23 6.86
N ARG A 124 7.82 16.56 6.81
CA ARG A 124 6.60 17.20 6.32
C ARG A 124 6.24 16.74 4.90
N SER A 125 7.24 16.56 4.04
CA SER A 125 7.02 16.09 2.66
C SER A 125 6.34 14.72 2.61
N VAL A 126 6.72 13.77 3.47
CA VAL A 126 6.07 12.46 3.59
C VAL A 126 4.63 12.60 4.08
N CYS A 127 4.40 13.43 5.09
CA CYS A 127 3.06 13.70 5.62
C CYS A 127 2.15 14.34 4.57
N ASP A 128 2.67 15.28 3.77
CA ASP A 128 1.94 15.95 2.69
C ASP A 128 1.55 14.96 1.58
N ILE A 129 2.45 14.04 1.21
CA ILE A 129 2.14 12.96 0.26
C ILE A 129 1.04 12.06 0.81
N ALA A 130 1.14 11.68 2.09
CA ALA A 130 0.15 10.83 2.73
C ALA A 130 -1.23 11.50 2.82
N TRP A 131 -1.28 12.81 3.07
CA TRP A 131 -2.51 13.59 3.05
C TRP A 131 -3.11 13.69 1.64
N LYS A 132 -2.30 14.01 0.63
CA LYS A 132 -2.71 13.99 -0.78
C LYS A 132 -3.26 12.64 -1.19
N ALA A 133 -2.65 11.53 -0.72
CA ALA A 133 -3.15 10.18 -0.94
C ALA A 133 -4.56 10.01 -0.36
N GLN A 134 -4.80 10.45 0.89
CA GLN A 134 -6.13 10.35 1.49
C GLN A 134 -7.18 11.13 0.70
N LEU A 135 -6.92 12.39 0.38
CA LEU A 135 -7.87 13.22 -0.38
C LEU A 135 -8.23 12.58 -1.72
N ARG A 136 -7.21 12.17 -2.47
CA ARG A 136 -7.39 11.59 -3.80
C ARG A 136 -8.09 10.23 -3.75
N LEU A 137 -7.61 9.31 -2.91
CA LEU A 137 -8.07 7.92 -2.91
C LEU A 137 -9.46 7.78 -2.28
N CYS A 138 -9.77 8.52 -1.22
CA CYS A 138 -11.12 8.55 -0.66
C CYS A 138 -12.14 9.14 -1.64
N SER A 139 -11.78 10.22 -2.35
CA SER A 139 -12.63 10.79 -3.40
C SER A 139 -12.84 9.80 -4.55
N ARG A 140 -11.77 9.13 -4.99
CA ARG A 140 -11.85 8.11 -6.04
C ARG A 140 -12.73 6.93 -5.62
N PHE A 141 -12.56 6.43 -4.39
CA PHE A 141 -13.38 5.34 -3.88
C PHE A 141 -14.87 5.71 -3.93
N ARG A 142 -15.25 6.86 -3.38
CA ARG A 142 -16.63 7.34 -3.37
C ARG A 142 -17.20 7.50 -4.78
N ARG A 143 -16.43 8.10 -5.70
CA ARG A 143 -16.88 8.32 -7.10
C ARG A 143 -17.13 7.01 -7.84
N LEU A 144 -16.27 5.99 -7.65
CA LEU A 144 -16.46 4.68 -8.26
C LEU A 144 -17.62 3.91 -7.63
N ALA A 145 -17.77 3.99 -6.31
CA ALA A 145 -18.89 3.38 -5.58
C ALA A 145 -20.22 4.00 -5.99
N ALA A 146 -20.30 5.32 -6.14
CA ALA A 146 -21.50 6.02 -6.62
C ALA A 146 -21.92 5.61 -8.05
N ARG A 147 -20.96 5.18 -8.88
CA ARG A 147 -21.21 4.62 -10.22
C ARG A 147 -21.58 3.14 -10.19
N ARG A 148 -21.87 2.57 -9.01
CA ARG A 148 -22.21 1.16 -8.80
C ARG A 148 -21.16 0.17 -9.33
N VAL A 149 -19.90 0.60 -9.42
CA VAL A 149 -18.79 -0.32 -9.73
C VAL A 149 -18.68 -1.36 -8.62
N PRO A 150 -18.57 -2.66 -8.93
CA PRO A 150 -18.38 -3.70 -7.91
C PRO A 150 -17.24 -3.40 -6.95
N ARG A 151 -17.48 -3.59 -5.64
CA ARG A 151 -16.55 -3.18 -4.56
C ARG A 151 -15.12 -3.70 -4.76
N ASN A 152 -14.95 -4.93 -5.19
CA ASN A 152 -13.63 -5.52 -5.48
C ASN A 152 -12.89 -4.74 -6.58
N LYS A 153 -13.58 -4.32 -7.63
CA LYS A 153 -12.99 -3.49 -8.71
C LYS A 153 -12.63 -2.10 -8.20
N VAL A 154 -13.46 -1.50 -7.33
CA VAL A 154 -13.17 -0.20 -6.70
C VAL A 154 -11.90 -0.29 -5.86
N VAL A 155 -11.79 -1.30 -4.99
CA VAL A 155 -10.62 -1.50 -4.11
C VAL A 155 -9.36 -1.71 -4.93
N VAL A 156 -9.39 -2.51 -5.99
CA VAL A 156 -8.24 -2.75 -6.88
C VAL A 156 -7.82 -1.47 -7.59
N ALA A 157 -8.77 -0.65 -8.05
CA ALA A 157 -8.47 0.64 -8.68
C ALA A 157 -7.81 1.62 -7.70
N VAL A 158 -8.21 1.61 -6.43
CA VAL A 158 -7.60 2.40 -5.37
C VAL A 158 -6.22 1.85 -5.00
N ALA A 159 -6.06 0.53 -4.89
CA ALA A 159 -4.77 -0.12 -4.61
C ALA A 159 -3.72 0.21 -5.67
N ARG A 160 -4.13 0.24 -6.94
CA ARG A 160 -3.26 0.67 -8.04
C ARG A 160 -2.75 2.10 -7.85
N GLU A 161 -3.60 3.05 -7.50
CA GLU A 161 -3.17 4.43 -7.26
C GLU A 161 -2.38 4.56 -5.94
N LEU A 162 -2.74 3.79 -4.90
CA LEU A 162 -2.00 3.74 -3.64
C LEU A 162 -0.55 3.33 -3.85
N SER A 163 -0.28 2.37 -4.75
CA SER A 163 1.09 1.96 -5.05
C SER A 163 1.94 3.12 -5.61
N GLY A 164 1.33 4.08 -6.29
CA GLY A 164 2.02 5.30 -6.71
C GLY A 164 2.43 6.20 -5.55
N PHE A 165 1.62 6.31 -4.51
CA PHE A 165 1.96 7.07 -3.29
C PHE A 165 3.00 6.33 -2.45
N VAL A 166 2.92 4.99 -2.37
CA VAL A 166 3.97 4.16 -1.74
C VAL A 166 5.31 4.39 -2.43
N TRP A 167 5.35 4.36 -3.76
CA TRP A 167 6.55 4.65 -4.55
C TRP A 167 7.10 6.06 -4.26
N ALA A 168 6.22 7.06 -4.23
CA ALA A 168 6.63 8.45 -4.00
C ALA A 168 7.25 8.66 -2.61
N ILE A 169 6.70 8.04 -1.56
CA ILE A 169 7.24 8.10 -0.20
C ILE A 169 8.55 7.32 -0.12
N ALA A 170 8.58 6.07 -0.59
CA ALA A 170 9.73 5.19 -0.46
C ALA A 170 10.98 5.72 -1.18
N ARG A 171 10.82 6.48 -2.26
CA ARG A 171 11.94 7.12 -2.97
C ARG A 171 12.52 8.35 -2.28
N GLN A 172 11.76 8.97 -1.38
CA GLN A 172 12.26 10.13 -0.60
C GLN A 172 13.05 9.73 0.63
N VAL A 173 12.86 8.50 1.10
CA VAL A 173 13.48 8.02 2.34
C VAL A 173 14.59 7.03 2.00
N LYS A 174 15.82 7.38 2.41
CA LYS A 174 16.96 6.50 2.21
C LYS A 174 16.97 5.41 3.29
N PRO A 175 17.32 4.16 2.95
CA PRO A 175 17.62 3.16 3.96
C PRO A 175 18.84 3.57 4.78
N THR A 176 18.97 3.03 5.99
CA THR A 176 20.18 3.19 6.79
C THR A 176 21.35 2.45 6.12
N VAL A 177 22.53 3.01 6.22
CA VAL A 177 23.77 2.38 5.71
C VAL A 177 24.10 1.15 6.51
#